data_19971948a11fbfbd722b965b9cb14c65
#
_entry.id   19971948a11fbfbd722b965b9cb14c65
#
_cell.length_a   1.000
_cell.length_b   1.000
_cell.length_c   1.000
_cell.angle_alpha   90.00
_cell.angle_beta   90.00
_cell.angle_gamma   90.00
#
_symmetry.space_group_name_H-M   'P 1'
#
loop_
_entity.id
_entity.type
_entity.pdbx_description
1 polymer ?
#
loop_
_entity_poly.entity_id
_entity_poly.type
_entity_poly.pdbx_seq_one_letter_code
_entity_poly.pdbx_strand_id
1 'polypeptide(L)'
;SFLFRLMRVVVVLLFAAGVALWLFVSREKPQKKEMADTPLKVLCVPAVSGTYDMTVEAFGTVTPRNNVKLSMEVAGRIDYIHPDFREGARISKGEILLRIDRRTLVLNEKNARVQVAQARADIRMLEQEALNLKADAGLARSNLQLTSKELERVRALAKNQFASKTSLDQAEQQYLSAKNQLQQITNAQALIPSHMALKKSVQASARAALATASLMLEKSEIKADFYGVVMTKQVQVGEYVNPGQVLGVIYEKDALDVDIRIPLEELQWLGSVFKDGGRPQVSLTIANLEGGRSPVWPGHVDRIKAAVDEKTRTMPMTVEIGTIDVKDPLLLLRPGVFVKCRVKGEQKQNVFKIPRTLMRSPDTLYLARENQLVIKKVKVIRRFEEDVYITGGLAPGDLIIESPLPGALNGMAITVKKAGDKE
;
A
#
# COMPACT_ATOMS: atom_id res chain seq x y z
N SER A 1 -34.38 31.47 -104.21
CA SER A 1 -33.28 30.61 -103.71
C SER A 1 -33.33 30.35 -102.17
N PHE A 2 -34.18 31.05 -101.43
CA PHE A 2 -34.29 30.89 -99.98
C PHE A 2 -35.14 29.61 -99.60
N LEU A 3 -36.18 29.34 -100.35
CA LEU A 3 -37.05 28.12 -100.14
C LEU A 3 -36.23 26.82 -100.28
N PHE A 4 -35.30 26.74 -101.25
CA PHE A 4 -34.50 25.56 -101.50
C PHE A 4 -33.46 25.26 -100.35
N ARG A 5 -33.01 26.27 -99.68
CA ARG A 5 -32.12 26.11 -98.52
C ARG A 5 -32.90 25.67 -97.30
N LEU A 6 -34.11 26.20 -97.07
CA LEU A 6 -35.02 25.83 -95.98
C LEU A 6 -35.45 24.35 -96.15
N MET A 7 -35.77 23.90 -97.35
CA MET A 7 -36.14 22.51 -97.66
C MET A 7 -35.03 21.52 -97.40
N ARG A 8 -33.76 21.87 -97.69
CA ARG A 8 -32.60 21.03 -97.37
C ARG A 8 -32.42 20.88 -95.83
N VAL A 9 -32.56 21.93 -95.06
CA VAL A 9 -32.45 21.88 -93.59
C VAL A 9 -33.55 21.00 -93.01
N VAL A 10 -34.80 21.08 -93.52
CA VAL A 10 -35.90 20.27 -93.02
C VAL A 10 -35.67 18.79 -93.33
N VAL A 11 -35.14 18.46 -94.53
CA VAL A 11 -34.84 17.09 -94.93
C VAL A 11 -33.72 16.50 -94.04
N VAL A 12 -32.67 17.27 -93.74
CA VAL A 12 -31.58 16.85 -92.85
C VAL A 12 -32.09 16.65 -91.43
N LEU A 13 -32.96 17.52 -90.92
CA LEU A 13 -33.58 17.35 -89.60
C LEU A 13 -34.49 16.13 -89.52
N LEU A 14 -35.29 15.84 -90.59
CA LEU A 14 -36.13 14.65 -90.62
C LEU A 14 -35.29 13.37 -90.71
N PHE A 15 -34.15 13.38 -91.45
CA PHE A 15 -33.23 12.29 -91.51
C PHE A 15 -32.52 12.07 -90.16
N ALA A 16 -32.09 13.14 -89.51
CA ALA A 16 -31.48 13.04 -88.17
C ALA A 16 -32.49 12.53 -87.11
N ALA A 17 -33.74 13.00 -87.14
CA ALA A 17 -34.83 12.47 -86.34
C ALA A 17 -35.12 11.00 -86.58
N GLY A 18 -35.14 10.57 -87.86
CA GLY A 18 -35.30 9.16 -88.24
C GLY A 18 -34.20 8.27 -87.73
N VAL A 19 -32.94 8.70 -87.82
CA VAL A 19 -31.77 7.96 -87.34
C VAL A 19 -31.81 7.94 -85.75
N ALA A 20 -32.20 9.03 -85.12
CA ALA A 20 -32.36 9.07 -83.65
C ALA A 20 -33.50 8.11 -83.21
N LEU A 21 -34.61 8.09 -83.89
CA LEU A 21 -35.69 7.18 -83.59
C LEU A 21 -35.33 5.72 -83.82
N TRP A 22 -34.57 5.42 -84.92
CA TRP A 22 -34.08 4.08 -85.19
C TRP A 22 -33.05 3.61 -84.10
N LEU A 23 -32.15 4.47 -83.64
CA LEU A 23 -31.21 4.21 -82.52
C LEU A 23 -31.94 4.00 -81.21
N PHE A 24 -33.03 4.72 -80.98
CA PHE A 24 -33.84 4.60 -79.74
C PHE A 24 -34.65 3.28 -79.74
N VAL A 25 -35.18 2.85 -80.86
CA VAL A 25 -35.92 1.60 -81.00
C VAL A 25 -35.00 0.38 -81.07
N SER A 26 -33.76 0.55 -81.62
CA SER A 26 -32.72 -0.51 -81.68
C SER A 26 -31.96 -0.68 -80.37
N ARG A 27 -32.25 0.11 -79.35
CA ARG A 27 -31.69 -0.16 -77.99
C ARG A 27 -32.24 -1.50 -77.49
N GLU A 28 -31.44 -2.50 -77.54
CA GLU A 28 -31.70 -3.76 -76.85
C GLU A 28 -32.00 -3.42 -75.38
N LYS A 29 -33.18 -3.79 -74.90
CA LYS A 29 -33.50 -3.70 -73.47
C LYS A 29 -32.46 -4.51 -72.74
N PRO A 30 -31.79 -3.90 -71.69
CA PRO A 30 -30.83 -4.64 -70.89
C PRO A 30 -31.55 -5.91 -70.42
N GLN A 31 -31.08 -7.04 -70.86
CA GLN A 31 -31.53 -8.32 -70.36
C GLN A 31 -31.22 -8.31 -68.87
N LYS A 32 -32.24 -8.36 -68.02
CA LYS A 32 -32.13 -8.64 -66.60
C LYS A 32 -31.48 -10.03 -66.56
N LYS A 33 -30.14 -10.03 -66.41
CA LYS A 33 -29.40 -11.25 -66.17
C LYS A 33 -30.01 -11.82 -64.89
N GLU A 34 -30.87 -12.79 -64.97
CA GLU A 34 -31.20 -13.63 -63.83
C GLU A 34 -29.87 -14.16 -63.37
N MET A 35 -29.42 -13.60 -62.27
CA MET A 35 -28.28 -14.15 -61.55
C MET A 35 -28.64 -15.60 -61.31
N ALA A 36 -27.96 -16.48 -61.96
CA ALA A 36 -28.06 -17.90 -61.70
C ALA A 36 -27.83 -18.05 -60.18
N ASP A 37 -28.85 -18.60 -59.54
CA ASP A 37 -28.91 -18.81 -58.09
C ASP A 37 -27.92 -19.92 -57.72
N THR A 38 -26.61 -19.69 -58.03
CA THR A 38 -25.54 -20.59 -57.58
C THR A 38 -25.33 -20.32 -56.09
N PRO A 39 -25.72 -21.28 -55.25
CA PRO A 39 -25.63 -21.06 -53.80
C PRO A 39 -24.18 -20.78 -53.42
N LEU A 40 -23.97 -19.65 -52.78
CA LEU A 40 -22.63 -19.21 -52.31
C LEU A 40 -22.13 -20.17 -51.25
N LYS A 41 -20.93 -20.72 -51.44
CA LYS A 41 -20.26 -21.56 -50.43
C LYS A 41 -19.79 -20.70 -49.29
N VAL A 42 -20.25 -20.99 -48.06
CA VAL A 42 -19.92 -20.22 -46.86
C VAL A 42 -19.30 -21.14 -45.82
N LEU A 43 -18.26 -20.62 -45.15
CA LEU A 43 -17.68 -21.24 -43.97
C LEU A 43 -18.54 -20.88 -42.76
N CYS A 44 -18.83 -21.86 -41.91
CA CYS A 44 -19.65 -21.68 -40.73
C CYS A 44 -18.97 -22.23 -39.48
N VAL A 45 -19.15 -21.54 -38.38
CA VAL A 45 -18.68 -21.91 -37.01
C VAL A 45 -19.93 -22.19 -36.18
N PRO A 46 -20.00 -23.31 -35.44
CA PRO A 46 -21.13 -23.58 -34.56
C PRO A 46 -21.13 -22.67 -33.34
N ALA A 47 -22.29 -22.16 -32.94
CA ALA A 47 -22.47 -21.41 -31.72
C ALA A 47 -22.48 -22.37 -30.54
N VAL A 48 -21.51 -22.22 -29.67
CA VAL A 48 -21.39 -23.02 -28.42
C VAL A 48 -21.73 -22.12 -27.24
N SER A 49 -22.72 -22.52 -26.46
CA SER A 49 -23.04 -21.86 -25.18
C SER A 49 -22.15 -22.39 -24.07
N GLY A 50 -21.78 -21.52 -23.15
CA GLY A 50 -20.93 -21.87 -21.99
C GLY A 50 -21.19 -20.97 -20.80
N THR A 51 -20.45 -21.25 -19.74
CA THR A 51 -20.36 -20.38 -18.57
C THR A 51 -19.05 -19.60 -18.66
N TYR A 52 -19.13 -18.28 -18.62
CA TYR A 52 -17.98 -17.42 -18.77
C TYR A 52 -17.90 -16.39 -17.63
N ASP A 53 -16.70 -16.12 -17.16
CA ASP A 53 -16.43 -15.06 -16.21
C ASP A 53 -16.47 -13.69 -16.93
N MET A 54 -17.23 -12.74 -16.39
CA MET A 54 -17.30 -11.38 -16.92
C MET A 54 -16.11 -10.58 -16.37
N THR A 55 -14.94 -10.77 -16.95
CA THR A 55 -13.71 -10.09 -16.49
C THR A 55 -13.76 -8.60 -16.76
N VAL A 56 -13.28 -7.79 -15.82
CA VAL A 56 -13.11 -6.34 -15.97
C VAL A 56 -11.63 -6.02 -16.18
N GLU A 57 -11.32 -5.34 -17.27
CA GLU A 57 -9.96 -4.88 -17.55
C GLU A 57 -9.77 -3.48 -16.98
N ALA A 58 -8.67 -3.29 -16.28
CA ALA A 58 -8.25 -2.01 -15.72
C ALA A 58 -6.73 -1.87 -15.84
N PHE A 59 -6.26 -0.65 -15.73
CA PHE A 59 -4.84 -0.35 -15.73
C PHE A 59 -4.47 0.34 -14.42
N GLY A 60 -3.24 0.13 -13.99
CA GLY A 60 -2.74 0.77 -12.77
C GLY A 60 -1.23 0.83 -12.76
N THR A 61 -0.71 1.55 -11.78
CA THR A 61 0.72 1.65 -11.51
C THR A 61 1.05 0.90 -10.23
N VAL A 62 2.10 0.12 -10.25
CA VAL A 62 2.61 -0.57 -9.06
C VAL A 62 3.14 0.47 -8.06
N THR A 63 2.69 0.37 -6.83
CA THR A 63 3.12 1.21 -5.71
C THR A 63 3.54 0.34 -4.54
N PRO A 64 4.51 0.76 -3.75
CA PRO A 64 4.82 0.02 -2.53
C PRO A 64 3.70 0.23 -1.50
N ARG A 65 3.28 -0.86 -0.84
CA ARG A 65 2.31 -0.79 0.27
C ARG A 65 2.88 -0.01 1.44
N ASN A 66 4.13 -0.28 1.79
CA ASN A 66 4.87 0.38 2.86
C ASN A 66 6.11 1.05 2.26
N ASN A 67 6.18 2.36 2.37
CA ASN A 67 7.39 3.11 2.11
C ASN A 67 7.74 3.95 3.34
N VAL A 68 9.00 3.92 3.72
CA VAL A 68 9.50 4.66 4.88
C VAL A 68 10.51 5.69 4.41
N LYS A 69 10.25 6.95 4.76
CA LYS A 69 11.20 8.03 4.60
C LYS A 69 12.17 8.00 5.77
N LEU A 70 13.43 7.77 5.48
CA LEU A 70 14.49 7.74 6.48
C LEU A 70 14.90 9.17 6.80
N SER A 71 14.83 9.54 8.08
CA SER A 71 15.28 10.83 8.58
C SER A 71 15.96 10.66 9.92
N MET A 72 17.00 11.46 10.20
CA MET A 72 17.62 11.51 11.52
C MET A 72 16.75 12.30 12.49
N GLU A 73 16.72 11.87 13.74
CA GLU A 73 16.08 12.60 14.84
C GLU A 73 17.07 13.50 15.60
N VAL A 74 18.38 13.28 15.38
CA VAL A 74 19.47 14.04 15.99
C VAL A 74 20.33 14.66 14.91
N ALA A 75 20.68 15.94 15.07
CA ALA A 75 21.57 16.64 14.15
C ALA A 75 23.00 16.13 14.28
N GLY A 76 23.71 16.06 13.17
CA GLY A 76 25.12 15.68 13.15
C GLY A 76 25.67 15.47 11.74
N ARG A 77 26.98 15.23 11.66
CA ARG A 77 27.64 14.90 10.40
C ARG A 77 27.57 13.40 10.17
N ILE A 78 27.16 12.95 9.01
CA ILE A 78 27.17 11.53 8.62
C ILE A 78 28.62 11.01 8.62
N ASP A 79 28.88 10.00 9.43
CA ASP A 79 30.19 9.32 9.50
C ASP A 79 30.16 7.96 8.82
N TYR A 80 28.98 7.35 8.70
CA TYR A 80 28.80 6.03 8.10
C TYR A 80 27.54 5.93 7.26
N ILE A 81 27.67 5.35 6.08
CA ILE A 81 26.58 4.93 5.20
C ILE A 81 26.84 3.47 4.82
N HIS A 82 25.83 2.63 4.97
CA HIS A 82 25.94 1.21 4.58
C HIS A 82 26.28 1.08 3.09
N PRO A 83 27.21 0.20 2.69
CA PRO A 83 27.60 0.03 1.28
C PRO A 83 26.43 -0.28 0.35
N ASP A 84 25.45 -1.05 0.83
CA ASP A 84 24.23 -1.39 0.09
C ASP A 84 23.11 -0.33 0.24
N PHE A 85 23.33 0.77 0.96
CA PHE A 85 22.41 1.90 0.94
C PHE A 85 22.60 2.72 -0.34
N ARG A 86 22.21 2.10 -1.47
CA ARG A 86 22.23 2.66 -2.83
C ARG A 86 20.96 2.27 -3.57
N GLU A 87 20.51 3.10 -4.49
CA GLU A 87 19.24 2.90 -5.20
C GLU A 87 19.17 1.53 -5.88
N GLY A 88 18.07 0.82 -5.66
CA GLY A 88 17.81 -0.52 -6.17
C GLY A 88 18.47 -1.67 -5.39
N ALA A 89 19.33 -1.38 -4.41
CA ALA A 89 19.95 -2.41 -3.59
C ALA A 89 18.99 -2.92 -2.51
N ARG A 90 19.20 -4.17 -2.10
CA ARG A 90 18.43 -4.84 -1.04
C ARG A 90 19.12 -4.62 0.29
N ILE A 91 18.31 -4.42 1.33
CA ILE A 91 18.73 -4.25 2.71
C ILE A 91 18.05 -5.28 3.59
N SER A 92 18.75 -5.72 4.64
CA SER A 92 18.24 -6.70 5.60
C SER A 92 17.70 -5.98 6.85
N LYS A 93 16.72 -6.61 7.49
CA LYS A 93 16.19 -6.10 8.76
C LYS A 93 17.29 -6.02 9.83
N GLY A 94 17.36 -4.90 10.53
CA GLY A 94 18.30 -4.66 11.62
C GLY A 94 19.68 -4.12 11.16
N GLU A 95 19.96 -4.04 9.86
CA GLU A 95 21.19 -3.41 9.35
C GLU A 95 21.22 -1.91 9.63
N ILE A 96 22.36 -1.40 10.07
CA ILE A 96 22.59 0.04 10.24
C ILE A 96 22.80 0.65 8.86
N LEU A 97 21.85 1.47 8.43
CA LEU A 97 21.88 2.12 7.13
C LEU A 97 22.69 3.41 7.14
N LEU A 98 22.49 4.22 8.16
CA LEU A 98 23.10 5.53 8.32
C LEU A 98 23.48 5.75 9.77
N ARG A 99 24.57 6.50 10.00
CA ARG A 99 25.00 6.89 11.34
C ARG A 99 25.69 8.24 11.28
N ILE A 100 25.42 9.08 12.28
CA ILE A 100 26.15 10.34 12.48
C ILE A 100 27.35 10.15 13.41
N ASP A 101 28.25 11.13 13.45
CA ASP A 101 29.37 11.16 14.39
C ASP A 101 28.86 11.15 15.84
N ARG A 102 29.13 10.06 16.53
CA ARG A 102 28.62 9.75 17.87
C ARG A 102 29.53 10.21 19.00
N ARG A 103 30.74 10.73 18.70
CA ARG A 103 31.76 11.02 19.71
C ARG A 103 31.24 11.91 20.83
N THR A 104 30.56 12.99 20.48
CA THR A 104 29.97 13.92 21.47
C THR A 104 28.83 13.26 22.25
N LEU A 105 27.96 12.49 21.59
CA LEU A 105 26.83 11.82 22.25
C LEU A 105 27.30 10.75 23.23
N VAL A 106 28.33 9.97 22.87
CA VAL A 106 28.96 8.98 23.76
C VAL A 106 29.54 9.66 25.00
N LEU A 107 30.21 10.81 24.84
CA LEU A 107 30.75 11.58 25.99
C LEU A 107 29.62 12.10 26.85
N ASN A 108 28.54 12.61 26.28
CA ASN A 108 27.39 13.11 27.05
C ASN A 108 26.72 11.97 27.84
N GLU A 109 26.52 10.80 27.24
CA GLU A 109 25.99 9.63 27.95
C GLU A 109 26.91 9.20 29.10
N LYS A 110 28.23 9.17 28.86
CA LYS A 110 29.22 8.84 29.91
C LYS A 110 29.19 9.84 31.05
N ASN A 111 29.11 11.15 30.75
CA ASN A 111 29.02 12.19 31.79
C ASN A 111 27.74 12.04 32.63
N ALA A 112 26.59 11.79 31.98
CA ALA A 112 25.32 11.56 32.70
C ALA A 112 25.40 10.30 33.58
N ARG A 113 26.05 9.24 33.10
CA ARG A 113 26.30 8.02 33.90
C ARG A 113 27.12 8.28 35.14
N VAL A 114 28.18 9.14 35.06
CA VAL A 114 28.96 9.57 36.18
C VAL A 114 28.13 10.36 37.19
N GLN A 115 27.24 11.25 36.74
CA GLN A 115 26.33 11.98 37.62
C GLN A 115 25.40 11.06 38.42
N VAL A 116 24.86 10.01 37.78
CA VAL A 116 24.08 8.98 38.49
C VAL A 116 24.91 8.25 39.53
N ALA A 117 26.16 7.91 39.20
CA ALA A 117 27.06 7.25 40.14
C ALA A 117 27.38 8.16 41.36
N GLN A 118 27.62 9.46 41.14
CA GLN A 118 27.82 10.46 42.19
C GLN A 118 26.58 10.57 43.10
N ALA A 119 25.40 10.77 42.54
CA ALA A 119 24.16 10.85 43.30
C ALA A 119 23.88 9.58 44.13
N ARG A 120 24.25 8.41 43.61
CA ARG A 120 24.17 7.14 44.34
C ARG A 120 25.19 7.08 45.52
N ALA A 121 26.38 7.63 45.33
CA ALA A 121 27.37 7.70 46.38
C ALA A 121 26.92 8.62 47.52
N ASP A 122 26.33 9.77 47.18
CA ASP A 122 25.76 10.72 48.15
C ASP A 122 24.66 10.07 49.01
N ILE A 123 23.78 9.27 48.39
CA ILE A 123 22.76 8.53 49.15
C ILE A 123 23.41 7.55 50.14
N ARG A 124 24.40 6.77 49.69
CA ARG A 124 25.10 5.82 50.58
C ARG A 124 25.80 6.51 51.74
N MET A 125 26.39 7.67 51.49
CA MET A 125 27.00 8.48 52.56
C MET A 125 25.96 8.91 53.61
N LEU A 126 24.79 9.37 53.17
CA LEU A 126 23.69 9.75 54.05
C LEU A 126 23.08 8.55 54.80
N GLU A 127 22.99 7.39 54.15
CA GLU A 127 22.58 6.12 54.77
C GLU A 127 23.54 5.75 55.92
N GLN A 128 24.86 5.91 55.71
CA GLN A 128 25.85 5.65 56.76
C GLN A 128 25.74 6.67 57.89
N GLU A 129 25.54 7.95 57.58
CA GLU A 129 25.32 9.01 58.61
C GLU A 129 24.06 8.68 59.43
N ALA A 130 22.97 8.23 58.82
CA ALA A 130 21.77 7.80 59.53
C ALA A 130 22.03 6.64 60.49
N LEU A 131 22.88 5.68 60.11
CA LEU A 131 23.29 4.56 60.97
C LEU A 131 24.13 5.05 62.15
N ASN A 132 25.08 5.96 61.90
CA ASN A 132 25.91 6.54 62.96
C ASN A 132 25.04 7.31 63.97
N LEU A 133 24.17 8.20 63.50
CA LEU A 133 23.25 8.95 64.38
C LEU A 133 22.32 8.01 65.16
N LYS A 134 21.91 6.88 64.59
CA LYS A 134 21.11 5.88 65.34
C LYS A 134 21.90 5.24 66.47
N ALA A 135 23.18 4.93 66.27
CA ALA A 135 24.05 4.37 67.25
C ALA A 135 24.31 5.39 68.36
N ASP A 136 24.62 6.68 68.01
CA ASP A 136 24.86 7.79 68.95
C ASP A 136 23.62 8.06 69.82
N ALA A 137 22.40 7.99 69.21
CA ALA A 137 21.17 8.14 70.00
C ALA A 137 20.96 6.98 70.99
N GLY A 138 21.40 5.75 70.62
CA GLY A 138 21.43 4.63 71.57
C GLY A 138 22.30 4.87 72.78
N LEU A 139 23.54 5.37 72.59
CA LEU A 139 24.45 5.70 73.59
C LEU A 139 23.96 6.84 74.47
N ALA A 140 23.48 7.94 73.88
CA ALA A 140 22.93 9.09 74.56
C ALA A 140 21.69 8.73 75.43
N ARG A 141 20.83 7.82 74.89
CA ARG A 141 19.66 7.32 75.65
C ARG A 141 20.08 6.52 76.86
N SER A 142 21.10 5.66 76.73
CA SER A 142 21.66 4.92 77.87
C SER A 142 22.26 5.83 78.96
N ASN A 143 23.02 6.86 78.52
CA ASN A 143 23.58 7.88 79.42
C ASN A 143 22.45 8.66 80.09
N LEU A 144 21.42 9.10 79.46
CA LEU A 144 20.26 9.75 80.05
C LEU A 144 19.59 8.88 81.13
N GLN A 145 19.44 7.58 80.82
CA GLN A 145 18.86 6.62 81.74
C GLN A 145 19.73 6.49 83.05
N LEU A 146 21.04 6.45 82.85
CA LEU A 146 21.98 6.37 83.96
C LEU A 146 21.92 7.66 84.88
N THR A 147 22.00 8.83 84.23
CA THR A 147 21.93 10.12 84.93
C THR A 147 20.55 10.37 85.57
N SER A 148 19.47 9.89 85.02
CA SER A 148 18.11 9.91 85.54
C SER A 148 18.04 9.07 86.85
N LYS A 149 18.55 7.84 86.82
CA LYS A 149 18.61 7.01 88.07
C LYS A 149 19.46 7.62 89.19
N GLU A 150 20.61 8.23 88.83
CA GLU A 150 21.45 8.90 89.79
C GLU A 150 20.73 10.11 90.36
N LEU A 151 20.05 10.93 89.55
CA LEU A 151 19.26 12.05 90.06
C LEU A 151 18.16 11.61 91.05
N GLU A 152 17.42 10.51 90.69
CA GLU A 152 16.39 9.94 91.57
C GLU A 152 16.97 9.45 92.87
N ARG A 153 18.15 8.78 92.88
CA ARG A 153 18.86 8.33 94.03
C ARG A 153 19.24 9.51 94.95
N VAL A 154 19.91 10.57 94.39
CA VAL A 154 20.36 11.76 95.11
C VAL A 154 19.16 12.54 95.67
N ARG A 155 18.05 12.66 94.92
CA ARG A 155 16.76 13.25 95.37
C ARG A 155 16.21 12.54 96.61
N ALA A 156 16.18 11.20 96.57
CA ALA A 156 15.69 10.39 97.69
C ALA A 156 16.62 10.62 98.95
N LEU A 157 17.92 10.68 98.79
CA LEU A 157 18.86 10.94 99.88
C LEU A 157 18.74 12.40 100.45
N ALA A 158 18.55 13.38 99.56
CA ALA A 158 18.35 14.78 99.97
C ALA A 158 17.04 14.98 100.77
N LYS A 159 15.96 14.28 100.39
CA LYS A 159 14.70 14.32 101.14
C LYS A 159 14.84 13.82 102.57
N ASN A 160 15.76 12.89 102.82
CA ASN A 160 16.08 12.34 104.12
C ASN A 160 17.25 13.06 104.82
N GLN A 161 17.70 14.23 104.30
CA GLN A 161 18.82 15.06 104.84
C GLN A 161 20.20 14.38 104.76
N PHE A 162 20.37 13.29 103.91
CA PHE A 162 21.63 12.58 103.76
C PHE A 162 22.44 13.03 102.51
N ALA A 163 21.97 14.02 101.75
CA ALA A 163 22.74 14.64 100.67
C ALA A 163 22.72 16.16 100.73
N SER A 164 23.78 16.81 100.25
CA SER A 164 23.88 18.28 100.20
C SER A 164 23.02 18.82 98.99
N LYS A 165 22.59 20.08 99.13
CA LYS A 165 21.93 20.81 98.05
C LYS A 165 22.82 20.89 96.79
N THR A 166 24.12 21.11 97.01
CA THR A 166 25.12 21.13 95.88
C THR A 166 25.18 19.82 95.12
N SER A 167 25.11 18.66 95.84
CA SER A 167 25.08 17.34 95.19
C SER A 167 23.81 17.11 94.39
N LEU A 168 22.68 17.63 94.87
CA LEU A 168 21.43 17.60 94.11
C LEU A 168 21.51 18.46 92.85
N ASP A 169 21.98 19.71 92.96
CA ASP A 169 22.15 20.65 91.86
C ASP A 169 23.12 20.07 90.80
N GLN A 170 24.18 19.39 91.16
CA GLN A 170 25.13 18.72 90.30
C GLN A 170 24.49 17.57 89.56
N ALA A 171 23.72 16.71 90.23
CA ALA A 171 23.00 15.57 89.59
C ALA A 171 21.93 16.06 88.58
N GLU A 172 21.24 17.15 88.90
CA GLU A 172 20.26 17.80 88.08
C GLU A 172 20.90 18.39 86.78
N GLN A 173 22.05 19.09 86.98
CA GLN A 173 22.82 19.59 85.81
C GLN A 173 23.32 18.49 84.90
N GLN A 174 23.82 17.35 85.43
CA GLN A 174 24.22 16.18 84.60
C GLN A 174 23.06 15.58 83.83
N TYR A 175 21.92 15.42 84.50
CA TYR A 175 20.70 14.93 83.85
C TYR A 175 20.26 15.87 82.72
N LEU A 176 20.20 17.20 82.96
CA LEU A 176 19.82 18.17 81.93
C LEU A 176 20.80 18.19 80.75
N SER A 177 22.12 18.07 81.04
CA SER A 177 23.12 17.93 79.98
C SER A 177 22.91 16.69 79.08
N ALA A 178 22.72 15.52 79.71
CA ALA A 178 22.44 14.28 78.99
C ALA A 178 21.13 14.33 78.14
N LYS A 179 20.11 15.00 78.74
CA LYS A 179 18.81 15.22 78.03
C LYS A 179 18.99 16.11 76.80
N ASN A 180 19.72 17.21 76.94
CA ASN A 180 20.01 18.14 75.85
C ASN A 180 20.78 17.43 74.72
N GLN A 181 21.80 16.63 75.08
CA GLN A 181 22.57 15.87 74.13
C GLN A 181 21.67 14.86 73.28
N LEU A 182 20.82 14.09 74.01
CA LEU A 182 19.89 13.20 73.36
C LEU A 182 18.94 13.97 72.38
N GLN A 183 18.43 15.16 72.88
CA GLN A 183 17.53 15.97 72.02
C GLN A 183 18.21 16.47 70.74
N GLN A 184 19.50 16.92 70.86
CA GLN A 184 20.28 17.35 69.71
C GLN A 184 20.40 16.21 68.62
N ILE A 185 20.77 15.00 69.08
CA ILE A 185 20.88 13.83 68.17
C ILE A 185 19.54 13.46 67.60
N THR A 186 18.45 13.48 68.37
CA THR A 186 17.11 13.20 67.91
C THR A 186 16.64 14.19 66.85
N ASN A 187 16.93 15.47 67.01
CA ASN A 187 16.65 16.53 66.06
C ASN A 187 17.45 16.30 64.77
N ALA A 188 18.72 15.91 64.82
CA ALA A 188 19.52 15.56 63.66
C ALA A 188 18.94 14.35 62.93
N GLN A 189 18.52 13.30 63.67
CA GLN A 189 17.84 12.12 63.03
C GLN A 189 16.55 12.51 62.36
N ALA A 190 15.78 13.45 62.93
CA ALA A 190 14.50 13.88 62.35
C ALA A 190 14.68 14.58 60.97
N LEU A 191 15.85 15.13 60.68
CA LEU A 191 16.17 15.76 59.39
C LEU A 191 16.59 14.76 58.30
N ILE A 192 17.08 13.57 58.66
CA ILE A 192 17.58 12.55 57.76
C ILE A 192 16.53 12.15 56.66
N PRO A 193 15.25 11.89 56.99
CA PRO A 193 14.26 11.56 55.98
C PRO A 193 14.09 12.63 54.89
N SER A 194 14.12 13.91 55.29
CA SER A 194 14.02 15.05 54.37
C SER A 194 15.26 15.16 53.47
N HIS A 195 16.44 15.01 54.04
CA HIS A 195 17.70 14.98 53.28
C HIS A 195 17.74 13.77 52.34
N MET A 196 17.27 12.61 52.78
CA MET A 196 17.17 11.40 51.97
C MET A 196 16.21 11.61 50.78
N ALA A 197 15.05 12.22 51.02
CA ALA A 197 14.10 12.55 49.95
C ALA A 197 14.72 13.49 48.91
N LEU A 198 15.42 14.53 49.37
CA LEU A 198 16.15 15.44 48.48
C LEU A 198 17.20 14.72 47.63
N LYS A 199 18.05 13.89 48.23
CA LYS A 199 19.10 13.13 47.51
C LYS A 199 18.51 12.13 46.54
N LYS A 200 17.40 11.48 46.89
CA LYS A 200 16.64 10.59 45.94
C LYS A 200 16.08 11.37 44.75
N SER A 201 15.58 12.59 44.96
CA SER A 201 15.12 13.45 43.85
C SER A 201 16.26 13.85 42.93
N VAL A 202 17.44 14.19 43.47
CA VAL A 202 18.65 14.47 42.69
C VAL A 202 19.07 13.25 41.88
N GLN A 203 19.04 12.06 42.48
CA GLN A 203 19.34 10.81 41.76
C GLN A 203 18.32 10.55 40.63
N ALA A 204 17.03 10.79 40.87
CA ALA A 204 15.98 10.63 39.85
C ALA A 204 16.22 11.58 38.65
N SER A 205 16.57 12.84 38.94
CA SER A 205 16.93 13.81 37.89
C SER A 205 18.17 13.37 37.09
N ALA A 206 19.21 12.88 37.75
CA ALA A 206 20.40 12.37 37.08
C ALA A 206 20.09 11.12 36.20
N ARG A 207 19.21 10.23 36.67
CA ARG A 207 18.74 9.09 35.87
C ARG A 207 17.95 9.52 34.63
N ALA A 208 17.10 10.53 34.75
CA ALA A 208 16.38 11.10 33.63
C ALA A 208 17.33 11.71 32.59
N ALA A 209 18.35 12.45 33.06
CA ALA A 209 19.38 12.98 32.17
C ALA A 209 20.17 11.88 31.43
N LEU A 210 20.50 10.78 32.13
CA LEU A 210 21.16 9.62 31.51
C LEU A 210 20.24 8.97 30.47
N ALA A 211 18.95 8.78 30.77
CA ALA A 211 18.01 8.21 29.83
C ALA A 211 17.88 9.07 28.54
N THR A 212 17.84 10.39 28.70
CA THR A 212 17.84 11.33 27.57
C THR A 212 19.11 11.21 26.72
N ALA A 213 20.28 11.18 27.36
CA ALA A 213 21.55 11.05 26.64
C ALA A 213 21.68 9.70 25.93
N SER A 214 21.23 8.61 26.53
CA SER A 214 21.21 7.27 25.93
C SER A 214 20.25 7.21 24.73
N LEU A 215 19.07 7.82 24.83
CA LEU A 215 18.10 7.91 23.73
C LEU A 215 18.68 8.70 22.54
N MET A 216 19.35 9.82 22.79
CA MET A 216 20.02 10.59 21.72
C MET A 216 21.12 9.76 21.03
N LEU A 217 21.85 8.96 21.80
CA LEU A 217 22.86 8.07 21.26
C LEU A 217 22.24 6.94 20.41
N GLU A 218 21.12 6.37 20.83
CA GLU A 218 20.35 5.39 20.06
C GLU A 218 19.84 5.99 18.75
N LYS A 219 19.24 7.18 18.81
CA LYS A 219 18.70 7.91 17.65
C LYS A 219 19.78 8.50 16.72
N SER A 220 21.05 8.31 17.04
CA SER A 220 22.19 8.70 16.18
C SER A 220 22.46 7.73 15.02
N GLU A 221 21.75 6.61 14.96
CA GLU A 221 21.81 5.63 13.87
C GLU A 221 20.41 5.25 13.40
N ILE A 222 20.29 5.03 12.09
CA ILE A 222 19.07 4.52 11.45
C ILE A 222 19.29 3.06 11.08
N LYS A 223 18.41 2.21 11.56
CA LYS A 223 18.37 0.78 11.21
C LYS A 223 17.20 0.48 10.30
N ALA A 224 17.34 -0.54 9.48
CA ALA A 224 16.23 -1.04 8.67
C ALA A 224 15.25 -1.82 9.55
N ASP A 225 13.97 -1.42 9.57
CA ASP A 225 12.94 -2.10 10.37
C ASP A 225 12.41 -3.38 9.70
N PHE A 226 12.63 -3.54 8.40
CA PHE A 226 12.16 -4.67 7.58
C PHE A 226 13.15 -5.01 6.47
N TYR A 227 12.93 -6.15 5.79
CA TYR A 227 13.63 -6.51 4.57
C TYR A 227 13.11 -5.65 3.42
N GLY A 228 13.97 -4.83 2.83
CA GLY A 228 13.52 -3.82 1.89
C GLY A 228 14.46 -3.59 0.72
N VAL A 229 14.05 -2.64 -0.11
CA VAL A 229 14.82 -2.13 -1.24
C VAL A 229 14.92 -0.61 -1.10
N VAL A 230 16.10 -0.07 -1.36
CA VAL A 230 16.33 1.37 -1.36
C VAL A 230 15.72 1.98 -2.63
N MET A 231 14.76 2.88 -2.46
CA MET A 231 14.12 3.59 -3.57
C MET A 231 14.94 4.81 -3.98
N THR A 232 15.33 5.65 -2.99
CA THR A 232 16.15 6.84 -3.23
C THR A 232 17.17 7.01 -2.12
N LYS A 233 18.32 7.62 -2.47
CA LYS A 233 19.36 8.03 -1.53
C LYS A 233 19.68 9.51 -1.77
N GLN A 234 19.55 10.34 -0.71
CA GLN A 234 19.69 11.79 -0.78
C GLN A 234 20.76 12.34 0.18
N VAL A 235 21.74 11.52 0.56
CA VAL A 235 22.74 11.88 1.58
C VAL A 235 24.11 11.30 1.21
N GLN A 236 25.18 11.99 1.62
CA GLN A 236 26.57 11.56 1.44
C GLN A 236 27.35 11.55 2.76
N VAL A 237 28.42 10.75 2.80
CA VAL A 237 29.33 10.73 3.94
C VAL A 237 30.00 12.10 4.09
N GLY A 238 30.03 12.60 5.33
CA GLY A 238 30.58 13.92 5.64
C GLY A 238 29.57 15.07 5.56
N GLU A 239 28.37 14.83 5.06
CA GLU A 239 27.28 15.81 5.04
C GLU A 239 26.72 16.04 6.45
N TYR A 240 26.35 17.30 6.76
CA TYR A 240 25.68 17.64 8.01
C TYR A 240 24.17 17.59 7.82
N VAL A 241 23.48 16.84 8.65
CA VAL A 241 22.03 16.61 8.58
C VAL A 241 21.32 17.17 9.79
N ASN A 242 20.08 17.62 9.55
CA ASN A 242 19.20 18.16 10.59
C ASN A 242 18.05 17.18 10.89
N PRO A 243 17.44 17.24 12.08
CA PRO A 243 16.28 16.45 12.42
C PRO A 243 15.14 16.66 11.42
N GLY A 244 14.52 15.55 10.97
CA GLY A 244 13.42 15.57 10.01
C GLY A 244 13.83 15.70 8.54
N GLN A 245 15.11 15.94 8.23
CA GLN A 245 15.61 15.93 6.85
C GLN A 245 15.50 14.52 6.27
N VAL A 246 14.85 14.38 5.09
CA VAL A 246 14.75 13.10 4.39
C VAL A 246 16.10 12.75 3.77
N LEU A 247 16.65 11.60 4.15
CA LEU A 247 17.96 11.11 3.72
C LEU A 247 17.87 10.01 2.66
N GLY A 248 16.71 9.40 2.54
CA GLY A 248 16.38 8.39 1.57
C GLY A 248 15.01 7.79 1.82
N VAL A 249 14.59 6.93 0.92
CA VAL A 249 13.32 6.20 1.00
C VAL A 249 13.60 4.73 0.78
N ILE A 250 13.04 3.89 1.64
CA ILE A 250 13.06 2.44 1.52
C ILE A 250 11.64 1.91 1.43
N TYR A 251 11.45 0.79 0.74
CA TYR A 251 10.16 0.11 0.69
C TYR A 251 10.31 -1.38 0.95
N GLU A 252 9.26 -2.00 1.47
CA GLU A 252 9.23 -3.43 1.75
C GLU A 252 9.14 -4.23 0.45
N LYS A 253 10.11 -5.16 0.26
CA LYS A 253 10.36 -5.83 -1.03
C LYS A 253 9.14 -6.54 -1.62
N ASP A 254 8.39 -7.28 -0.80
CA ASP A 254 7.31 -8.17 -1.27
C ASP A 254 5.91 -7.57 -1.00
N ALA A 255 5.84 -6.34 -0.52
CA ALA A 255 4.60 -5.62 -0.22
C ALA A 255 4.32 -4.58 -1.31
N LEU A 256 3.85 -5.05 -2.47
CA LEU A 256 3.47 -4.23 -3.60
C LEU A 256 1.97 -4.27 -3.83
N ASP A 257 1.41 -3.12 -4.11
CA ASP A 257 0.01 -2.93 -4.45
C ASP A 257 -0.11 -2.28 -5.84
N VAL A 258 -1.28 -2.40 -6.45
CA VAL A 258 -1.63 -1.65 -7.66
C VAL A 258 -2.91 -0.87 -7.40
N ASP A 259 -2.85 0.43 -7.58
CA ASP A 259 -4.04 1.26 -7.60
C ASP A 259 -4.65 1.23 -9.02
N ILE A 260 -5.77 0.55 -9.16
CA ILE A 260 -6.56 0.46 -10.41
C ILE A 260 -7.77 1.38 -10.34
N ARG A 261 -8.26 1.80 -11.50
CA ARG A 261 -9.46 2.61 -11.64
C ARG A 261 -10.45 1.90 -12.54
N ILE A 262 -11.61 1.57 -12.01
CA ILE A 262 -12.66 0.85 -12.73
C ILE A 262 -13.80 1.81 -13.06
N PRO A 263 -14.22 1.94 -14.34
CA PRO A 263 -15.38 2.71 -14.73
C PRO A 263 -16.64 2.27 -13.98
N LEU A 264 -17.49 3.21 -13.57
CA LEU A 264 -18.70 2.89 -12.79
C LEU A 264 -19.64 1.93 -13.53
N GLU A 265 -19.69 1.99 -14.85
CA GLU A 265 -20.48 1.09 -15.69
C GLU A 265 -20.01 -0.37 -15.64
N GLU A 266 -18.72 -0.60 -15.35
CA GLU A 266 -18.14 -1.93 -15.22
C GLU A 266 -18.40 -2.57 -13.83
N LEU A 267 -18.79 -1.78 -12.83
CA LEU A 267 -19.06 -2.29 -11.48
C LEU A 267 -20.23 -3.28 -11.43
N GLN A 268 -21.16 -3.20 -12.40
CA GLN A 268 -22.27 -4.15 -12.52
C GLN A 268 -21.77 -5.61 -12.62
N TRP A 269 -20.58 -5.83 -13.14
CA TRP A 269 -19.98 -7.15 -13.30
C TRP A 269 -19.23 -7.66 -12.09
N LEU A 270 -19.01 -6.80 -11.12
CA LEU A 270 -18.25 -7.09 -9.89
C LEU A 270 -19.13 -7.22 -8.66
N GLY A 271 -20.36 -6.70 -8.72
CA GLY A 271 -21.22 -6.56 -7.55
C GLY A 271 -21.49 -7.87 -6.78
N SER A 272 -21.65 -8.99 -7.50
CA SER A 272 -21.86 -10.30 -6.88
C SER A 272 -20.61 -10.86 -6.21
N VAL A 273 -19.41 -10.51 -6.74
CA VAL A 273 -18.14 -11.05 -6.24
C VAL A 273 -17.70 -10.35 -4.95
N PHE A 274 -18.14 -9.10 -4.74
CA PHE A 274 -17.90 -8.35 -3.49
C PHE A 274 -18.92 -8.65 -2.38
N LYS A 275 -20.00 -9.39 -2.67
CA LYS A 275 -20.93 -9.82 -1.64
C LYS A 275 -20.20 -10.70 -0.62
N ASP A 276 -20.60 -10.58 0.63
CA ASP A 276 -20.07 -11.37 1.76
C ASP A 276 -18.55 -11.21 2.01
N GLY A 277 -17.98 -10.05 1.65
CA GLY A 277 -16.55 -9.78 1.85
C GLY A 277 -15.64 -10.51 0.85
N GLY A 278 -16.16 -10.93 -0.29
CA GLY A 278 -15.38 -11.57 -1.35
C GLY A 278 -14.25 -10.67 -1.86
N ARG A 279 -13.09 -11.27 -2.10
CA ARG A 279 -11.92 -10.61 -2.70
C ARG A 279 -11.74 -11.10 -4.14
N PRO A 280 -12.20 -10.35 -5.15
CA PRO A 280 -12.06 -10.76 -6.53
C PRO A 280 -10.61 -11.04 -6.90
N GLN A 281 -10.37 -12.17 -7.57
CA GLN A 281 -9.06 -12.51 -8.10
C GLN A 281 -8.70 -11.57 -9.26
N VAL A 282 -7.42 -11.21 -9.32
CA VAL A 282 -6.88 -10.35 -10.36
C VAL A 282 -5.65 -11.00 -10.97
N SER A 283 -5.59 -11.00 -12.30
CA SER A 283 -4.38 -11.38 -13.03
C SER A 283 -3.70 -10.11 -13.55
N LEU A 284 -2.44 -9.93 -13.21
CA LEU A 284 -1.67 -8.74 -13.59
C LEU A 284 -0.61 -9.11 -14.63
N THR A 285 -0.44 -8.26 -15.63
CA THR A 285 0.60 -8.37 -16.66
C THR A 285 1.22 -7.00 -16.88
N ILE A 286 2.50 -6.94 -17.26
CA ILE A 286 3.13 -5.66 -17.62
C ILE A 286 2.45 -5.16 -18.89
N ALA A 287 1.95 -3.92 -18.86
CA ALA A 287 1.33 -3.29 -20.02
C ALA A 287 2.39 -3.04 -21.11
N ASN A 288 1.99 -3.16 -22.37
CA ASN A 288 2.85 -2.93 -23.55
C ASN A 288 4.05 -3.89 -23.72
N LEU A 289 4.05 -5.03 -23.01
CA LEU A 289 5.01 -6.09 -23.26
C LEU A 289 4.38 -7.07 -24.27
N GLU A 290 4.59 -6.83 -25.56
CA GLU A 290 4.07 -7.69 -26.65
C GLU A 290 4.86 -9.00 -26.74
N GLY A 291 4.23 -10.06 -27.24
CA GLY A 291 4.90 -11.32 -27.56
C GLY A 291 4.81 -12.44 -26.52
N GLY A 292 3.84 -12.39 -25.60
CA GLY A 292 3.53 -13.54 -24.71
C GLY A 292 4.60 -13.85 -23.65
N ARG A 293 5.59 -12.98 -23.47
CA ARG A 293 6.69 -13.15 -22.51
C ARG A 293 6.44 -12.49 -21.14
N SER A 294 5.33 -11.74 -20.99
CA SER A 294 5.01 -11.11 -19.72
C SER A 294 4.59 -12.18 -18.70
N PRO A 295 5.26 -12.30 -17.57
CA PRO A 295 4.76 -13.09 -16.46
C PRO A 295 3.37 -12.62 -16.04
N VAL A 296 2.58 -13.56 -15.53
CA VAL A 296 1.25 -13.25 -14.97
C VAL A 296 1.35 -13.33 -13.47
N TRP A 297 1.17 -12.19 -12.78
CA TRP A 297 1.13 -12.15 -11.32
C TRP A 297 -0.29 -12.37 -10.85
N PRO A 298 -0.51 -13.30 -9.92
CA PRO A 298 -1.78 -13.42 -9.23
C PRO A 298 -1.92 -12.26 -8.24
N GLY A 299 -3.13 -11.80 -8.04
CA GLY A 299 -3.47 -10.82 -7.02
C GLY A 299 -4.94 -10.91 -6.65
N HIS A 300 -5.35 -10.08 -5.75
CA HIS A 300 -6.76 -9.92 -5.40
C HIS A 300 -7.08 -8.46 -5.06
N VAL A 301 -8.32 -8.06 -5.24
CA VAL A 301 -8.77 -6.75 -4.77
C VAL A 301 -8.79 -6.78 -3.25
N ASP A 302 -7.94 -5.98 -2.63
CA ASP A 302 -7.85 -5.88 -1.17
C ASP A 302 -8.90 -4.91 -0.63
N ARG A 303 -9.02 -3.74 -1.24
CA ARG A 303 -9.95 -2.70 -0.79
C ARG A 303 -10.46 -1.82 -1.91
N ILE A 304 -11.68 -1.32 -1.72
CA ILE A 304 -12.30 -0.28 -2.52
C ILE A 304 -12.12 1.03 -1.79
N LYS A 305 -11.62 2.08 -2.45
CA LYS A 305 -11.48 3.40 -1.83
C LYS A 305 -12.87 4.02 -1.61
N ALA A 306 -13.01 4.78 -0.52
CA ALA A 306 -14.30 5.33 -0.09
C ALA A 306 -14.89 6.39 -1.03
N ALA A 307 -14.06 7.05 -1.85
CA ALA A 307 -14.49 8.10 -2.75
C ALA A 307 -14.31 7.69 -4.21
N VAL A 308 -15.30 8.02 -5.02
CA VAL A 308 -15.25 7.93 -6.49
C VAL A 308 -14.47 9.12 -7.03
N ASP A 309 -13.67 8.90 -8.06
CA ASP A 309 -13.05 10.01 -8.80
C ASP A 309 -14.10 10.64 -9.72
N GLU A 310 -14.60 11.83 -9.34
CA GLU A 310 -15.67 12.54 -10.04
C GLU A 310 -15.27 12.96 -11.46
N LYS A 311 -13.97 13.27 -11.68
CA LYS A 311 -13.48 13.73 -12.99
C LYS A 311 -13.45 12.60 -14.00
N THR A 312 -12.99 11.42 -13.58
CA THR A 312 -12.86 10.25 -14.45
C THR A 312 -14.06 9.31 -14.37
N ARG A 313 -14.99 9.53 -13.43
CA ARG A 313 -16.13 8.64 -13.14
C ARG A 313 -15.72 7.21 -12.91
N THR A 314 -14.63 7.02 -12.19
CA THR A 314 -14.09 5.70 -11.89
C THR A 314 -14.09 5.43 -10.38
N MET A 315 -14.25 4.16 -10.02
CA MET A 315 -14.07 3.67 -8.66
C MET A 315 -12.61 3.22 -8.49
N PRO A 316 -11.83 3.90 -7.63
CA PRO A 316 -10.47 3.45 -7.35
C PRO A 316 -10.48 2.23 -6.42
N MET A 317 -9.69 1.23 -6.78
CA MET A 317 -9.51 0.01 -6.00
C MET A 317 -8.02 -0.29 -5.86
N THR A 318 -7.64 -0.87 -4.72
CA THR A 318 -6.27 -1.33 -4.49
C THR A 318 -6.23 -2.84 -4.62
N VAL A 319 -5.34 -3.31 -5.47
CA VAL A 319 -5.06 -4.73 -5.70
C VAL A 319 -3.77 -5.10 -5.00
N GLU A 320 -3.82 -6.07 -4.12
CA GLU A 320 -2.66 -6.70 -3.52
C GLU A 320 -2.05 -7.70 -4.49
N ILE A 321 -0.73 -7.59 -4.73
CA ILE A 321 -0.01 -8.45 -5.65
C ILE A 321 0.52 -9.67 -4.90
N GLY A 322 0.24 -10.86 -5.43
CA GLY A 322 0.87 -12.09 -4.97
C GLY A 322 2.30 -12.24 -5.52
N THR A 323 3.12 -12.97 -4.80
CA THR A 323 4.50 -13.27 -5.20
C THR A 323 4.54 -14.40 -6.22
N ILE A 324 5.39 -14.26 -7.24
CA ILE A 324 5.79 -15.35 -8.13
C ILE A 324 7.31 -15.36 -8.26
N ASP A 325 7.87 -16.53 -8.51
CA ASP A 325 9.30 -16.66 -8.81
C ASP A 325 9.57 -16.27 -10.26
N VAL A 326 10.04 -15.05 -10.46
CA VAL A 326 10.43 -14.52 -11.78
C VAL A 326 11.95 -14.63 -11.91
N LYS A 327 12.41 -15.50 -12.81
CA LYS A 327 13.84 -15.74 -13.04
C LYS A 327 14.55 -14.56 -13.68
N ASP A 328 13.86 -13.80 -14.54
CA ASP A 328 14.43 -12.63 -15.21
C ASP A 328 14.30 -11.38 -14.34
N PRO A 329 15.41 -10.79 -13.86
CA PRO A 329 15.37 -9.58 -13.04
C PRO A 329 14.75 -8.36 -13.73
N LEU A 330 14.76 -8.31 -15.07
CA LEU A 330 14.16 -7.22 -15.84
C LEU A 330 12.64 -7.27 -15.86
N LEU A 331 12.07 -8.47 -15.67
CA LEU A 331 10.63 -8.70 -15.64
C LEU A 331 10.04 -8.64 -14.21
N LEU A 332 10.84 -8.31 -13.19
CA LEU A 332 10.34 -8.11 -11.83
C LEU A 332 9.45 -6.86 -11.74
N LEU A 333 8.33 -6.99 -11.06
CA LEU A 333 7.52 -5.83 -10.73
C LEU A 333 8.27 -4.91 -9.77
N ARG A 334 8.28 -3.63 -10.11
CA ARG A 334 8.89 -2.57 -9.32
C ARG A 334 7.90 -1.41 -9.17
N PRO A 335 7.98 -0.61 -8.12
CA PRO A 335 7.25 0.64 -8.03
C PRO A 335 7.42 1.48 -9.30
N GLY A 336 6.32 2.02 -9.82
CA GLY A 336 6.29 2.80 -11.07
C GLY A 336 6.00 1.98 -12.33
N VAL A 337 6.03 0.64 -12.30
CA VAL A 337 5.67 -0.18 -13.46
C VAL A 337 4.16 -0.08 -13.73
N PHE A 338 3.81 0.16 -15.00
CA PHE A 338 2.43 0.20 -15.45
C PHE A 338 1.96 -1.20 -15.84
N VAL A 339 0.85 -1.64 -15.27
CA VAL A 339 0.32 -3.00 -15.42
C VAL A 339 -1.13 -3.00 -15.91
N LYS A 340 -1.45 -4.03 -16.71
CA LYS A 340 -2.82 -4.38 -17.08
C LYS A 340 -3.34 -5.40 -16.08
N CYS A 341 -4.47 -5.10 -15.48
CA CYS A 341 -5.15 -5.93 -14.48
C CYS A 341 -6.44 -6.48 -15.04
N ARG A 342 -6.63 -7.78 -14.99
CA ARG A 342 -7.89 -8.46 -15.28
C ARG A 342 -8.54 -8.90 -13.97
N VAL A 343 -9.57 -8.19 -13.57
CA VAL A 343 -10.36 -8.50 -12.40
C VAL A 343 -11.42 -9.53 -12.77
N LYS A 344 -11.45 -10.67 -12.08
CA LYS A 344 -12.44 -11.71 -12.28
C LYS A 344 -13.79 -11.25 -11.73
N GLY A 345 -14.77 -11.10 -12.62
CA GLY A 345 -16.13 -10.71 -12.28
C GLY A 345 -17.08 -11.90 -12.10
N GLU A 346 -18.38 -11.62 -12.14
CA GLU A 346 -19.42 -12.63 -11.98
C GLU A 346 -19.44 -13.63 -13.12
N GLN A 347 -19.88 -14.85 -12.85
CA GLN A 347 -20.11 -15.87 -13.86
C GLN A 347 -21.49 -15.73 -14.47
N LYS A 348 -21.56 -15.72 -15.80
CA LYS A 348 -22.82 -15.79 -16.55
C LYS A 348 -22.93 -17.12 -17.25
N GLN A 349 -24.04 -17.82 -17.03
CA GLN A 349 -24.38 -19.08 -17.69
C GLN A 349 -25.15 -18.83 -18.99
N ASN A 350 -25.13 -19.81 -19.88
CA ASN A 350 -25.84 -19.76 -21.17
C ASN A 350 -25.46 -18.56 -22.05
N VAL A 351 -24.18 -18.27 -22.09
CA VAL A 351 -23.60 -17.18 -22.89
C VAL A 351 -22.84 -17.77 -24.07
N PHE A 352 -22.98 -17.14 -25.23
CA PHE A 352 -22.22 -17.48 -26.44
C PHE A 352 -21.03 -16.52 -26.53
N LYS A 353 -19.82 -17.07 -26.55
CA LYS A 353 -18.59 -16.31 -26.82
C LYS A 353 -18.29 -16.38 -28.30
N ILE A 354 -18.38 -15.26 -29.01
CA ILE A 354 -18.26 -15.17 -30.47
C ILE A 354 -17.12 -14.19 -30.80
N PRO A 355 -16.16 -14.57 -31.68
CA PRO A 355 -15.16 -13.64 -32.19
C PRO A 355 -15.81 -12.40 -32.80
N ARG A 356 -15.29 -11.21 -32.43
CA ARG A 356 -15.87 -9.93 -32.91
C ARG A 356 -15.91 -9.81 -34.44
N THR A 357 -15.00 -10.48 -35.13
CA THR A 357 -14.92 -10.52 -36.59
C THR A 357 -16.16 -11.12 -37.25
N LEU A 358 -16.92 -11.96 -36.52
CA LEU A 358 -18.16 -12.57 -37.02
C LEU A 358 -19.37 -11.61 -36.92
N MET A 359 -19.27 -10.53 -36.17
CA MET A 359 -20.31 -9.51 -36.09
C MET A 359 -20.34 -8.69 -37.38
N ARG A 360 -21.53 -8.50 -37.98
CA ARG A 360 -21.70 -7.77 -39.24
C ARG A 360 -22.19 -6.33 -39.06
N SER A 361 -22.93 -6.08 -37.99
CA SER A 361 -23.29 -4.76 -37.51
C SER A 361 -23.34 -4.80 -35.98
N PRO A 362 -23.55 -3.70 -35.28
CA PRO A 362 -23.42 -3.68 -33.82
C PRO A 362 -24.07 -4.86 -33.08
N ASP A 363 -25.23 -5.32 -33.53
CA ASP A 363 -26.00 -6.39 -32.88
C ASP A 363 -26.51 -7.44 -33.84
N THR A 364 -25.81 -7.72 -34.95
CA THR A 364 -26.31 -8.62 -36.02
C THR A 364 -25.28 -9.68 -36.36
N LEU A 365 -25.74 -10.93 -36.47
CA LEU A 365 -24.99 -12.07 -36.98
C LEU A 365 -25.70 -12.65 -38.23
N TYR A 366 -24.92 -13.27 -39.06
CA TYR A 366 -25.40 -14.07 -40.19
C TYR A 366 -25.39 -15.55 -39.81
N LEU A 367 -26.55 -16.18 -39.86
CA LEU A 367 -26.74 -17.61 -39.55
C LEU A 367 -27.05 -18.37 -40.81
N ALA A 368 -26.59 -19.61 -40.90
CA ALA A 368 -26.99 -20.56 -41.91
C ALA A 368 -28.08 -21.47 -41.33
N ARG A 369 -29.29 -21.40 -41.87
CA ARG A 369 -30.40 -22.32 -41.55
C ARG A 369 -31.03 -22.85 -42.84
N GLU A 370 -31.22 -24.15 -42.94
CA GLU A 370 -31.87 -24.79 -44.09
C GLU A 370 -31.31 -24.33 -45.44
N ASN A 371 -29.98 -24.21 -45.53
CA ASN A 371 -29.28 -23.70 -46.72
C ASN A 371 -29.66 -22.27 -47.13
N GLN A 372 -30.19 -21.46 -46.23
CA GLN A 372 -30.51 -20.06 -46.43
C GLN A 372 -29.80 -19.18 -45.41
N LEU A 373 -29.43 -17.96 -45.84
CA LEU A 373 -28.89 -16.92 -44.97
C LEU A 373 -30.02 -16.34 -44.14
N VAL A 374 -29.84 -16.33 -42.81
CA VAL A 374 -30.73 -15.65 -41.87
C VAL A 374 -29.98 -14.53 -41.16
N ILE A 375 -30.40 -13.30 -41.35
CA ILE A 375 -29.89 -12.14 -40.67
C ILE A 375 -30.55 -12.02 -39.28
N LYS A 376 -29.82 -12.28 -38.22
CA LYS A 376 -30.37 -12.35 -36.87
C LYS A 376 -29.84 -11.24 -35.98
N LYS A 377 -30.74 -10.46 -35.34
CA LYS A 377 -30.39 -9.57 -34.23
C LYS A 377 -30.16 -10.38 -32.97
N VAL A 378 -29.08 -10.08 -32.25
CA VAL A 378 -28.65 -10.78 -31.05
C VAL A 378 -28.60 -9.81 -29.88
N LYS A 379 -28.80 -10.32 -28.66
CA LYS A 379 -28.67 -9.52 -27.42
C LYS A 379 -27.24 -9.62 -26.90
N VAL A 380 -26.44 -8.64 -27.27
CA VAL A 380 -25.05 -8.50 -26.76
C VAL A 380 -25.10 -7.99 -25.34
N ILE A 381 -24.41 -8.67 -24.41
CA ILE A 381 -24.26 -8.23 -23.03
C ILE A 381 -22.93 -7.56 -22.80
N ARG A 382 -21.88 -8.00 -23.53
CA ARG A 382 -20.54 -7.43 -23.37
C ARG A 382 -19.73 -7.54 -24.65
N ARG A 383 -18.88 -6.53 -24.90
CA ARG A 383 -17.91 -6.54 -26.01
C ARG A 383 -16.52 -6.38 -25.43
N PHE A 384 -15.64 -7.27 -25.84
CA PHE A 384 -14.19 -7.18 -25.60
C PHE A 384 -13.49 -6.82 -26.93
N GLU A 385 -12.19 -6.68 -26.85
CA GLU A 385 -11.37 -6.33 -28.01
C GLU A 385 -11.48 -7.41 -29.11
N GLU A 386 -11.39 -8.68 -28.73
CA GLU A 386 -11.41 -9.83 -29.64
C GLU A 386 -12.77 -10.52 -29.68
N ASP A 387 -13.55 -10.55 -28.61
CA ASP A 387 -14.74 -11.35 -28.42
C ASP A 387 -15.98 -10.52 -28.05
N VAL A 388 -17.15 -11.07 -28.43
CA VAL A 388 -18.46 -10.55 -28.05
C VAL A 388 -19.25 -11.63 -27.32
N TYR A 389 -19.86 -11.25 -26.21
CA TYR A 389 -20.66 -12.14 -25.37
C TYR A 389 -22.15 -11.87 -25.57
N ILE A 390 -22.91 -12.93 -25.93
CA ILE A 390 -24.30 -12.88 -26.38
C ILE A 390 -25.13 -13.76 -25.45
N THR A 391 -26.27 -13.26 -24.96
CA THR A 391 -27.20 -14.02 -24.11
C THR A 391 -28.52 -14.34 -24.78
N GLY A 392 -28.82 -13.75 -25.92
CA GLY A 392 -30.10 -14.01 -26.61
C GLY A 392 -30.01 -13.82 -28.11
N GLY A 393 -30.88 -14.48 -28.82
CA GLY A 393 -30.93 -14.49 -30.29
C GLY A 393 -30.17 -15.64 -30.94
N LEU A 394 -29.44 -16.46 -30.19
CA LEU A 394 -28.77 -17.68 -30.66
C LEU A 394 -29.30 -18.89 -29.92
N ALA A 395 -29.29 -20.03 -30.58
CA ALA A 395 -29.51 -21.35 -30.02
C ALA A 395 -28.20 -22.17 -30.08
N PRO A 396 -27.95 -23.08 -29.10
CA PRO A 396 -26.82 -23.99 -29.18
C PRO A 396 -26.85 -24.79 -30.51
N GLY A 397 -25.73 -24.76 -31.22
CA GLY A 397 -25.61 -25.42 -32.52
C GLY A 397 -26.00 -24.57 -33.74
N ASP A 398 -26.50 -23.34 -33.57
CA ASP A 398 -26.69 -22.41 -34.69
C ASP A 398 -25.37 -22.22 -35.44
N LEU A 399 -25.41 -22.28 -36.77
CA LEU A 399 -24.22 -22.11 -37.61
C LEU A 399 -24.02 -20.63 -37.96
N ILE A 400 -22.97 -20.02 -37.45
CA ILE A 400 -22.62 -18.61 -37.70
C ILE A 400 -21.73 -18.55 -38.94
N ILE A 401 -22.09 -17.70 -39.89
CA ILE A 401 -21.33 -17.55 -41.14
C ILE A 401 -20.10 -16.68 -40.90
N GLU A 402 -18.93 -17.25 -41.16
CA GLU A 402 -17.65 -16.58 -41.08
C GLU A 402 -17.30 -15.83 -42.37
N SER A 403 -17.59 -16.42 -43.52
CA SER A 403 -17.26 -15.83 -44.83
C SER A 403 -17.85 -14.42 -44.99
N PRO A 404 -17.08 -13.45 -45.56
CA PRO A 404 -17.63 -12.16 -45.95
C PRO A 404 -18.64 -12.32 -47.09
N LEU A 405 -19.84 -11.76 -46.94
CA LEU A 405 -20.91 -11.80 -47.92
C LEU A 405 -21.31 -10.37 -48.28
N PRO A 406 -20.70 -9.77 -49.32
CA PRO A 406 -21.13 -8.46 -49.80
C PRO A 406 -22.52 -8.55 -50.40
N GLY A 407 -23.44 -7.66 -50.03
CA GLY A 407 -24.83 -7.65 -50.53
C GLY A 407 -25.72 -8.75 -49.96
N ALA A 408 -25.39 -9.30 -48.77
CA ALA A 408 -26.17 -10.32 -48.11
C ALA A 408 -27.64 -9.88 -47.88
N LEU A 409 -28.59 -10.69 -48.35
CA LEU A 409 -30.03 -10.52 -48.15
C LEU A 409 -30.59 -11.69 -47.36
N ASN A 410 -31.56 -11.41 -46.49
CA ASN A 410 -32.24 -12.46 -45.74
C ASN A 410 -32.94 -13.43 -46.69
N GLY A 411 -32.77 -14.76 -46.53
CA GLY A 411 -33.31 -15.79 -47.41
C GLY A 411 -32.43 -16.15 -48.60
N MET A 412 -31.23 -15.55 -48.75
CA MET A 412 -30.29 -15.85 -49.81
C MET A 412 -29.83 -17.31 -49.75
N ALA A 413 -29.84 -18.03 -50.90
CA ALA A 413 -29.40 -19.43 -50.96
C ALA A 413 -27.88 -19.55 -50.74
N ILE A 414 -27.47 -20.42 -49.81
CA ILE A 414 -26.08 -20.67 -49.42
C ILE A 414 -25.81 -22.18 -49.34
N THR A 415 -24.57 -22.58 -49.55
CA THR A 415 -24.10 -23.96 -49.28
C THR A 415 -23.11 -23.92 -48.14
N VAL A 416 -23.44 -24.62 -47.07
CA VAL A 416 -22.59 -24.65 -45.85
C VAL A 416 -21.41 -25.60 -46.09
N LYS A 417 -20.18 -25.06 -45.88
CA LYS A 417 -18.97 -25.85 -45.69
C LYS A 417 -18.58 -25.75 -44.19
N LYS A 418 -18.51 -26.88 -43.48
CA LYS A 418 -18.07 -26.88 -42.09
C LYS A 418 -16.57 -26.57 -42.01
N ALA A 419 -16.17 -25.74 -41.05
CA ALA A 419 -14.77 -25.50 -40.75
C ALA A 419 -14.16 -26.82 -40.23
N GLY A 420 -13.51 -27.58 -41.10
CA GLY A 420 -12.95 -28.90 -40.77
C GLY A 420 -12.85 -29.84 -41.98
N ASP A 421 -13.63 -29.65 -43.02
CA ASP A 421 -13.48 -30.37 -44.28
C ASP A 421 -12.33 -29.76 -45.10
N LYS A 422 -11.11 -30.21 -44.81
CA LYS A 422 -9.96 -30.00 -45.72
C LYS A 422 -10.15 -30.90 -46.93
N GLU A 423 -10.06 -30.31 -48.13
CA GLU A 423 -9.78 -31.07 -49.36
C GLU A 423 -8.46 -31.82 -49.25
#